data_c98218dbfe6f6d39990f76b497ef7542
#
_entry.id   c98218dbfe6f6d39990f76b497ef7542
#
_cell.length_a   1.000
_cell.length_b   1.000
_cell.length_c   1.000
_cell.angle_alpha   90.00
_cell.angle_beta   90.00
_cell.angle_gamma   90.00
#
_symmetry.space_group_name_H-M   'P 1'
#
loop_
_entity.id
_entity.type
_entity.pdbx_description
1 polymer ?
#
loop_
_entity_poly.entity_id
_entity_poly.type
_entity_poly.pdbx_seq_one_letter_code
_entity_poly.pdbx_strand_id
1 'polypeptide(L)'
;MQLEPFLQERGDRAHAPDRNETRAGDLGQVEVDAFAAAQALIASRENVSPKRLVEPGPTPAQFEALMALAAAAPDHGLLTPWRFIVVPNTQRHRLAEVFALALIDRDPGATLEQIESAREKAYRAPLLMVAVACLGPREPDIPRLERMISMGAAVQNLLLGAHAMGFGAGLTSGQAMRSKRMHELCGLAHEEFAVCCVNVGTVNRRRRAARSRPGAAAFVSELGAMPPALSA
;
A
#
# COMPACT_ATOMS: atom_id res chain seq x y z
N MET A 1 60.97 -2.52 -27.21
CA MET A 1 60.54 -3.48 -28.23
C MET A 1 59.10 -3.13 -28.54
N GLN A 2 58.88 -2.14 -29.39
CA GLN A 2 58.39 -2.19 -30.78
C GLN A 2 57.13 -3.13 -30.83
N LEU A 3 55.93 -2.75 -31.30
CA LEU A 3 55.61 -2.02 -32.52
C LEU A 3 54.12 -1.71 -32.62
N GLU A 4 53.81 -0.58 -33.15
CA GLU A 4 52.69 -0.23 -34.05
C GLU A 4 52.66 -1.07 -35.35
N PRO A 5 51.73 -0.81 -36.33
CA PRO A 5 50.38 -0.23 -36.38
C PRO A 5 49.42 -1.05 -37.29
N PHE A 6 48.11 -0.73 -37.30
CA PHE A 6 47.33 -0.88 -38.54
C PHE A 6 46.29 0.23 -38.64
N LEU A 7 46.59 1.16 -39.55
CA LEU A 7 45.64 2.15 -40.09
C LEU A 7 45.11 1.63 -41.43
N GLN A 8 43.87 2.09 -41.73
CA GLN A 8 43.20 2.17 -43.02
C GLN A 8 42.23 1.03 -43.38
N GLU A 9 40.93 1.40 -43.32
CA GLU A 9 40.19 1.58 -44.57
C GLU A 9 38.93 2.41 -44.31
N ARG A 10 38.75 3.46 -45.11
CA ARG A 10 37.57 4.30 -45.18
C ARG A 10 36.55 3.57 -46.05
N GLY A 11 35.42 3.22 -45.47
CA GLY A 11 34.23 2.76 -46.18
C GLY A 11 33.05 3.69 -45.90
N ASP A 12 32.38 4.14 -46.95
CA ASP A 12 31.26 5.06 -46.99
C ASP A 12 30.22 4.85 -45.87
N ARG A 13 30.03 5.88 -45.07
CA ARG A 13 28.89 5.94 -44.17
C ARG A 13 27.64 6.36 -44.93
N ALA A 14 26.84 5.40 -45.35
CA ALA A 14 25.46 5.63 -45.67
C ALA A 14 24.78 6.32 -44.47
N HIS A 15 24.12 7.44 -44.76
CA HIS A 15 23.38 8.25 -43.80
C HIS A 15 22.23 7.37 -43.20
N ALA A 16 22.42 6.87 -42.00
CA ALA A 16 21.35 6.21 -41.26
C ALA A 16 20.32 7.26 -40.85
N PRO A 17 19.02 7.02 -41.05
CA PRO A 17 17.99 7.98 -40.61
C PRO A 17 18.09 8.21 -39.12
N ASP A 18 17.96 9.47 -38.74
CA ASP A 18 18.07 9.97 -37.38
C ASP A 18 17.04 9.23 -36.48
N ARG A 19 17.58 8.41 -35.58
CA ARG A 19 16.75 7.62 -34.63
C ARG A 19 16.02 8.47 -33.60
N ASN A 20 16.19 9.81 -33.66
CA ASN A 20 15.59 10.71 -32.67
C ASN A 20 14.17 11.19 -33.04
N GLU A 21 13.79 11.19 -34.33
CA GLU A 21 12.44 11.64 -34.72
C GLU A 21 11.37 10.58 -34.48
N THR A 22 11.71 9.29 -34.53
CA THR A 22 10.74 8.20 -34.25
C THR A 22 10.43 8.00 -32.76
N ARG A 23 11.29 8.51 -31.87
CA ARG A 23 11.08 8.36 -30.41
C ARG A 23 10.14 9.38 -29.80
N ALA A 24 10.05 10.59 -30.32
CA ALA A 24 9.24 11.66 -29.71
C ALA A 24 7.73 11.44 -29.89
N GLY A 25 7.30 10.90 -31.05
CA GLY A 25 5.88 10.61 -31.29
C GLY A 25 5.36 9.40 -30.51
N ASP A 26 6.21 8.40 -30.34
CA ASP A 26 5.85 7.14 -29.64
C ASP A 26 5.85 7.33 -28.10
N LEU A 27 6.78 8.14 -27.57
CA LEU A 27 6.80 8.47 -26.15
C LEU A 27 5.56 9.31 -25.72
N GLY A 28 5.09 10.20 -26.57
CA GLY A 28 3.90 11.01 -26.27
C GLY A 28 2.61 10.18 -26.18
N GLN A 29 2.45 9.18 -27.03
CA GLN A 29 1.30 8.30 -27.03
C GLN A 29 1.32 7.33 -25.83
N VAL A 30 2.48 6.81 -25.46
CA VAL A 30 2.66 5.97 -24.29
C VAL A 30 2.41 6.76 -22.99
N GLU A 31 2.84 8.01 -22.92
CA GLU A 31 2.60 8.88 -21.75
C GLU A 31 1.12 9.21 -21.55
N VAL A 32 0.40 9.52 -22.64
CA VAL A 32 -1.05 9.79 -22.58
C VAL A 32 -1.82 8.56 -22.13
N ASP A 33 -1.49 7.39 -22.68
CA ASP A 33 -2.12 6.11 -22.29
C ASP A 33 -1.78 5.74 -20.85
N ALA A 34 -0.56 5.96 -20.39
CA ALA A 34 -0.13 5.70 -19.03
C ALA A 34 -0.84 6.61 -18.03
N PHE A 35 -1.01 7.89 -18.33
CA PHE A 35 -1.76 8.82 -17.48
C PHE A 35 -3.24 8.44 -17.37
N ALA A 36 -3.89 8.15 -18.49
CA ALA A 36 -5.29 7.74 -18.52
C ALA A 36 -5.51 6.43 -17.74
N ALA A 37 -4.60 5.46 -17.90
CA ALA A 37 -4.64 4.21 -17.15
C ALA A 37 -4.46 4.43 -15.65
N ALA A 38 -3.48 5.24 -15.24
CA ALA A 38 -3.23 5.59 -13.85
C ALA A 38 -4.42 6.33 -13.23
N GLN A 39 -4.99 7.31 -13.96
CA GLN A 39 -6.17 8.06 -13.52
C GLN A 39 -7.36 7.14 -13.31
N ALA A 40 -7.67 6.26 -14.26
CA ALA A 40 -8.77 5.31 -14.17
C ALA A 40 -8.59 4.35 -12.97
N LEU A 41 -7.39 3.79 -12.79
CA LEU A 41 -7.07 2.87 -11.70
C LEU A 41 -7.22 3.56 -10.34
N ILE A 42 -6.64 4.75 -10.15
CA ILE A 42 -6.67 5.47 -8.88
C ILE A 42 -8.08 5.96 -8.56
N ALA A 43 -8.80 6.50 -9.55
CA ALA A 43 -10.14 7.06 -9.35
C ALA A 43 -11.19 5.98 -9.05
N SER A 44 -11.08 4.80 -9.69
CA SER A 44 -12.03 3.71 -9.51
C SER A 44 -11.83 2.88 -8.23
N ARG A 45 -10.63 2.94 -7.61
CA ARG A 45 -10.37 2.18 -6.40
C ARG A 45 -11.24 2.64 -5.22
N GLU A 46 -11.92 1.71 -4.61
CA GLU A 46 -12.73 1.91 -3.41
C GLU A 46 -12.12 1.22 -2.18
N ASN A 47 -12.39 1.74 -0.99
CA ASN A 47 -12.16 1.01 0.26
C ASN A 47 -13.34 0.05 0.48
N VAL A 48 -13.10 -1.25 0.33
CA VAL A 48 -14.13 -2.27 0.49
C VAL A 48 -14.16 -2.73 1.95
N SER A 49 -15.34 -2.64 2.58
CA SER A 49 -15.49 -3.17 3.94
C SER A 49 -15.19 -4.67 3.97
N PRO A 50 -14.39 -5.15 4.94
CA PRO A 50 -14.07 -6.59 5.05
C PRO A 50 -15.28 -7.50 5.14
N LYS A 51 -16.43 -7.03 5.62
CA LYS A 51 -17.70 -7.77 5.62
C LYS A 51 -18.22 -8.13 4.21
N ARG A 52 -17.67 -7.51 3.15
CA ARG A 52 -18.04 -7.75 1.74
C ARG A 52 -16.97 -8.52 0.98
N LEU A 53 -15.88 -8.91 1.66
CA LEU A 53 -14.80 -9.68 1.08
C LEU A 53 -15.03 -11.17 1.37
N VAL A 54 -15.06 -11.95 0.30
CA VAL A 54 -15.29 -13.40 0.35
C VAL A 54 -14.22 -14.13 -0.45
N GLU A 55 -14.17 -15.45 -0.34
CA GLU A 55 -13.34 -16.29 -1.19
C GLU A 55 -13.77 -16.19 -2.68
N PRO A 56 -12.82 -16.41 -3.63
CA PRO A 56 -11.42 -16.66 -3.36
C PRO A 56 -10.63 -15.39 -3.01
N GLY A 57 -9.58 -15.57 -2.22
CA GLY A 57 -8.54 -14.57 -2.03
C GLY A 57 -7.50 -14.63 -3.17
N PRO A 58 -6.44 -13.79 -3.11
CA PRO A 58 -5.32 -13.88 -4.05
C PRO A 58 -4.64 -15.24 -4.00
N THR A 59 -4.29 -15.78 -5.16
CA THR A 59 -3.42 -16.96 -5.27
C THR A 59 -2.01 -16.63 -4.77
N PRO A 60 -1.15 -17.65 -4.50
CA PRO A 60 0.24 -17.38 -4.11
C PRO A 60 0.98 -16.49 -5.12
N ALA A 61 0.82 -16.71 -6.41
CA ALA A 61 1.45 -15.87 -7.45
C ALA A 61 0.92 -14.43 -7.45
N GLN A 62 -0.38 -14.23 -7.23
CA GLN A 62 -0.97 -12.89 -7.09
C GLN A 62 -0.52 -12.21 -5.81
N PHE A 63 -0.38 -12.96 -4.71
CA PHE A 63 0.18 -12.44 -3.46
C PHE A 63 1.61 -11.94 -3.66
N GLU A 64 2.48 -12.72 -4.29
CA GLU A 64 3.86 -12.31 -4.61
C GLU A 64 3.89 -11.04 -5.48
N ALA A 65 3.01 -10.96 -6.49
CA ALA A 65 2.89 -9.77 -7.31
C ALA A 65 2.44 -8.53 -6.50
N LEU A 66 1.53 -8.69 -5.54
CA LEU A 66 1.14 -7.61 -4.62
C LEU A 66 2.31 -7.15 -3.73
N MET A 67 3.13 -8.08 -3.26
CA MET A 67 4.32 -7.75 -2.45
C MET A 67 5.38 -7.03 -3.31
N ALA A 68 5.56 -7.43 -4.56
CA ALA A 68 6.45 -6.73 -5.49
C ALA A 68 6.00 -5.28 -5.75
N LEU A 69 4.69 -5.04 -5.89
CA LEU A 69 4.15 -3.68 -6.01
C LEU A 69 4.37 -2.85 -4.73
N ALA A 70 4.19 -3.45 -3.56
CA ALA A 70 4.48 -2.79 -2.30
C ALA A 70 5.98 -2.43 -2.17
N ALA A 71 6.87 -3.32 -2.61
CA ALA A 71 8.31 -3.10 -2.61
C ALA A 71 8.76 -2.00 -3.58
N ALA A 72 7.96 -1.67 -4.61
CA ALA A 72 8.23 -0.59 -5.56
C ALA A 72 7.86 0.81 -5.02
N ALA A 73 7.46 0.93 -3.75
CA ALA A 73 7.16 2.22 -3.14
C ALA A 73 8.42 3.09 -3.01
N PRO A 74 8.29 4.43 -3.14
CA PRO A 74 9.40 5.33 -2.86
C PRO A 74 9.90 5.14 -1.43
N ASP A 75 11.20 4.98 -1.28
CA ASP A 75 11.84 4.68 0.00
C ASP A 75 13.15 5.44 0.13
N HIS A 76 13.12 6.52 0.89
CA HIS A 76 14.32 7.30 1.16
C HIS A 76 15.32 6.47 1.98
N GLY A 77 16.51 6.32 1.45
CA GLY A 77 17.59 5.54 2.07
C GLY A 77 17.45 4.03 1.93
N LEU A 78 16.51 3.52 1.12
CA LEU A 78 16.29 2.09 0.85
C LEU A 78 16.13 1.26 2.14
N LEU A 79 15.42 1.80 3.12
CA LEU A 79 15.27 1.21 4.46
C LEU A 79 14.21 0.13 4.52
N THR A 80 13.27 0.10 3.57
CA THR A 80 12.05 -0.72 3.63
C THR A 80 11.38 -0.62 5.01
N PRO A 81 10.93 0.60 5.41
CA PRO A 81 10.49 0.85 6.78
C PRO A 81 9.09 0.28 7.06
N TRP A 82 8.79 -0.86 6.46
CA TRP A 82 7.53 -1.59 6.63
C TRP A 82 7.75 -3.10 6.55
N ARG A 83 6.83 -3.82 7.15
CA ARG A 83 6.62 -5.24 6.90
C ARG A 83 5.15 -5.61 7.01
N PHE A 84 4.76 -6.69 6.36
CA PHE A 84 3.40 -7.22 6.42
C PHE A 84 3.41 -8.58 7.12
N ILE A 85 2.56 -8.73 8.15
CA ILE A 85 2.38 -10.00 8.85
C ILE A 85 1.10 -10.64 8.34
N VAL A 86 1.22 -11.69 7.55
CA VAL A 86 0.08 -12.48 7.10
C VAL A 86 -0.51 -13.23 8.30
N VAL A 87 -1.83 -13.15 8.46
CA VAL A 87 -2.57 -13.90 9.49
C VAL A 87 -3.26 -15.09 8.82
N PRO A 88 -2.66 -16.28 8.82
CA PRO A 88 -3.26 -17.45 8.19
C PRO A 88 -4.52 -17.90 8.95
N ASN A 89 -5.41 -18.63 8.29
CA ASN A 89 -6.67 -19.09 8.88
C ASN A 89 -6.46 -19.83 10.20
N THR A 90 -5.40 -20.61 10.33
CA THR A 90 -5.03 -21.35 11.55
C THR A 90 -4.68 -20.45 12.74
N GLN A 91 -4.35 -19.17 12.52
CA GLN A 91 -3.97 -18.20 13.55
C GLN A 91 -5.03 -17.09 13.77
N ARG A 92 -6.14 -17.11 13.02
CA ARG A 92 -7.19 -16.10 13.12
C ARG A 92 -7.80 -16.01 14.52
N HIS A 93 -7.93 -17.15 15.21
CA HIS A 93 -8.45 -17.21 16.58
C HIS A 93 -7.60 -16.36 17.54
N ARG A 94 -6.27 -16.34 17.39
CA ARG A 94 -5.39 -15.52 18.24
C ARG A 94 -5.62 -14.02 18.02
N LEU A 95 -5.76 -13.61 16.75
CA LEU A 95 -6.07 -12.21 16.43
C LEU A 95 -7.47 -11.83 16.92
N ALA A 96 -8.47 -12.74 16.84
CA ALA A 96 -9.81 -12.55 17.34
C ALA A 96 -9.80 -12.26 18.85
N GLU A 97 -9.04 -13.04 19.63
CA GLU A 97 -8.88 -12.80 21.07
C GLU A 97 -8.20 -11.46 21.37
N VAL A 98 -7.18 -11.07 20.59
CA VAL A 98 -6.57 -9.74 20.75
C VAL A 98 -7.59 -8.63 20.53
N PHE A 99 -8.44 -8.74 19.51
CA PHE A 99 -9.49 -7.73 19.27
C PHE A 99 -10.52 -7.66 20.40
N ALA A 100 -10.93 -8.81 20.92
CA ALA A 100 -11.90 -8.89 22.02
C ALA A 100 -11.30 -8.33 23.32
N LEU A 101 -10.13 -8.82 23.71
CA LEU A 101 -9.49 -8.42 24.96
C LEU A 101 -9.03 -6.95 24.93
N ALA A 102 -8.55 -6.45 23.80
CA ALA A 102 -8.25 -5.02 23.66
C ALA A 102 -9.49 -4.13 23.75
N LEU A 103 -10.67 -4.64 23.39
CA LEU A 103 -11.93 -3.96 23.62
C LEU A 103 -12.27 -3.93 25.11
N ILE A 104 -12.18 -5.06 25.80
CA ILE A 104 -12.46 -5.18 27.25
C ILE A 104 -11.51 -4.30 28.07
N ASP A 105 -10.21 -4.33 27.73
CA ASP A 105 -9.18 -3.50 28.40
C ASP A 105 -9.50 -2.00 28.31
N ARG A 106 -10.10 -1.57 27.20
CA ARG A 106 -10.47 -0.16 26.96
C ARG A 106 -11.83 0.19 27.54
N ASP A 107 -12.77 -0.73 27.47
CA ASP A 107 -14.16 -0.55 27.86
C ASP A 107 -14.63 -1.78 28.67
N PRO A 108 -14.44 -1.77 30.00
CA PRO A 108 -14.87 -2.86 30.87
C PRO A 108 -16.38 -3.08 30.85
N GLY A 109 -17.16 -2.09 30.37
CA GLY A 109 -18.61 -2.19 30.21
C GLY A 109 -19.06 -2.75 28.86
N ALA A 110 -18.14 -3.18 28.00
CA ALA A 110 -18.44 -3.71 26.66
C ALA A 110 -19.42 -4.92 26.80
N THR A 111 -20.49 -4.90 26.00
CA THR A 111 -21.45 -6.00 25.97
C THR A 111 -20.87 -7.24 25.28
N LEU A 112 -21.45 -8.42 25.57
CA LEU A 112 -21.03 -9.66 24.89
C LEU A 112 -21.15 -9.55 23.37
N GLU A 113 -22.21 -8.89 22.87
CA GLU A 113 -22.37 -8.67 21.41
C GLU A 113 -21.25 -7.84 20.82
N GLN A 114 -20.81 -6.78 21.50
CA GLN A 114 -19.69 -5.96 21.07
C GLN A 114 -18.37 -6.75 21.06
N ILE A 115 -18.15 -7.59 22.07
CA ILE A 115 -16.98 -8.45 22.19
C ILE A 115 -16.96 -9.48 21.05
N GLU A 116 -18.07 -10.17 20.78
CA GLU A 116 -18.18 -11.11 19.67
C GLU A 116 -18.01 -10.42 18.31
N SER A 117 -18.62 -9.25 18.12
CA SER A 117 -18.41 -8.45 16.92
C SER A 117 -16.94 -8.03 16.73
N ALA A 118 -16.21 -7.85 17.83
CA ALA A 118 -14.76 -7.59 17.76
C ALA A 118 -13.99 -8.84 17.31
N ARG A 119 -14.30 -10.03 17.83
CA ARG A 119 -13.70 -11.32 17.41
C ARG A 119 -13.91 -11.61 15.93
N GLU A 120 -15.13 -11.42 15.44
CA GLU A 120 -15.48 -11.66 14.05
C GLU A 120 -14.62 -10.89 13.05
N LYS A 121 -14.08 -9.73 13.44
CA LYS A 121 -13.24 -8.91 12.54
C LYS A 121 -12.04 -9.68 12.00
N ALA A 122 -11.52 -10.64 12.76
CA ALA A 122 -10.38 -11.46 12.37
C ALA A 122 -10.68 -12.44 11.23
N TYR A 123 -11.96 -12.73 10.98
CA TYR A 123 -12.41 -13.77 10.02
C TYR A 123 -13.02 -13.21 8.73
N ARG A 124 -13.07 -11.88 8.57
CA ARG A 124 -13.90 -11.24 7.53
C ARG A 124 -13.33 -11.23 6.13
N ALA A 125 -12.04 -11.55 5.93
CA ALA A 125 -11.43 -11.49 4.61
C ALA A 125 -10.57 -12.73 4.36
N PRO A 126 -10.52 -13.22 3.12
CA PRO A 126 -9.65 -14.34 2.74
C PRO A 126 -8.18 -14.08 3.06
N LEU A 127 -7.63 -12.97 2.57
CA LEU A 127 -6.31 -12.49 2.93
C LEU A 127 -6.44 -11.35 3.95
N LEU A 128 -5.81 -11.53 5.10
CA LEU A 128 -5.66 -10.51 6.11
C LEU A 128 -4.19 -10.41 6.52
N MET A 129 -3.68 -9.19 6.49
CA MET A 129 -2.33 -8.88 6.93
C MET A 129 -2.35 -7.75 7.94
N VAL A 130 -1.43 -7.75 8.89
CA VAL A 130 -1.13 -6.58 9.72
C VAL A 130 0.01 -5.83 9.06
N ALA A 131 -0.22 -4.57 8.73
CA ALA A 131 0.80 -3.66 8.23
C ALA A 131 1.54 -3.03 9.41
N VAL A 132 2.85 -3.20 9.43
CA VAL A 132 3.74 -2.77 10.52
C VAL A 132 4.70 -1.72 10.00
N ALA A 133 4.76 -0.57 10.67
CA ALA A 133 5.75 0.47 10.43
C ALA A 133 6.99 0.21 11.29
N CYS A 134 8.17 0.28 10.68
CA CYS A 134 9.47 0.14 11.33
C CYS A 134 10.12 1.53 11.44
N LEU A 135 9.93 2.19 12.59
CA LEU A 135 10.28 3.59 12.78
C LEU A 135 11.53 3.82 13.65
N GLY A 136 12.18 2.74 14.05
CA GLY A 136 13.36 2.78 14.89
C GLY A 136 14.61 3.34 14.20
N PRO A 137 15.65 3.64 14.98
CA PRO A 137 16.92 4.13 14.44
C PRO A 137 17.50 3.10 13.48
N ARG A 138 17.92 3.58 12.32
CA ARG A 138 18.53 2.78 11.24
C ARG A 138 19.40 3.71 10.40
N GLU A 139 20.52 3.21 9.91
CA GLU A 139 21.34 3.91 8.94
C GLU A 139 20.85 3.67 7.50
N PRO A 140 20.72 4.71 6.68
CA PRO A 140 20.91 6.12 7.04
C PRO A 140 19.79 6.62 7.97
N ASP A 141 20.08 7.68 8.76
CA ASP A 141 19.13 8.26 9.72
C ASP A 141 18.06 9.09 9.00
N ILE A 142 17.02 8.42 8.57
CA ILE A 142 15.87 9.02 7.90
C ILE A 142 14.78 9.32 8.92
N PRO A 143 14.19 10.53 8.93
CA PRO A 143 13.14 10.92 9.86
C PRO A 143 11.94 9.96 9.87
N ARG A 144 11.36 9.74 11.05
CA ARG A 144 10.20 8.81 11.24
C ARG A 144 9.02 9.15 10.34
N LEU A 145 8.75 10.44 10.10
CA LEU A 145 7.64 10.86 9.22
C LEU A 145 7.87 10.48 7.76
N GLU A 146 9.10 10.57 7.27
CA GLU A 146 9.43 10.14 5.91
C GLU A 146 9.28 8.62 5.76
N ARG A 147 9.68 7.84 6.77
CA ARG A 147 9.44 6.39 6.82
C ARG A 147 7.96 6.05 6.79
N MET A 148 7.11 6.83 7.46
CA MET A 148 5.65 6.67 7.40
C MET A 148 5.09 7.00 6.02
N ILE A 149 5.63 8.00 5.32
CA ILE A 149 5.26 8.31 3.93
C ILE A 149 5.58 7.11 3.02
N SER A 150 6.77 6.56 3.13
CA SER A 150 7.20 5.38 2.37
C SER A 150 6.29 4.17 2.64
N MET A 151 5.97 3.90 3.91
CA MET A 151 5.01 2.85 4.27
C MET A 151 3.61 3.11 3.67
N GLY A 152 3.13 4.35 3.74
CA GLY A 152 1.84 4.74 3.16
C GLY A 152 1.80 4.50 1.65
N ALA A 153 2.90 4.78 0.94
CA ALA A 153 3.07 4.50 -0.47
C ALA A 153 3.04 2.98 -0.76
N ALA A 154 3.75 2.16 0.04
CA ALA A 154 3.73 0.71 -0.09
C ALA A 154 2.32 0.13 0.09
N VAL A 155 1.58 0.58 1.12
CA VAL A 155 0.19 0.19 1.33
C VAL A 155 -0.69 0.61 0.16
N GLN A 156 -0.54 1.83 -0.36
CA GLN A 156 -1.32 2.30 -1.51
C GLN A 156 -1.04 1.49 -2.77
N ASN A 157 0.22 1.17 -3.05
CA ASN A 157 0.59 0.32 -4.19
C ASN A 157 -0.08 -1.06 -4.10
N LEU A 158 -0.09 -1.67 -2.91
CA LEU A 158 -0.77 -2.93 -2.66
C LEU A 158 -2.28 -2.82 -2.92
N LEU A 159 -2.94 -1.75 -2.44
CA LEU A 159 -4.37 -1.54 -2.66
C LEU A 159 -4.71 -1.34 -4.14
N LEU A 160 -3.87 -0.61 -4.89
CA LEU A 160 -4.03 -0.41 -6.33
C LEU A 160 -3.82 -1.72 -7.08
N GLY A 161 -2.80 -2.49 -6.72
CA GLY A 161 -2.54 -3.80 -7.31
C GLY A 161 -3.68 -4.79 -7.09
N ALA A 162 -4.21 -4.88 -5.87
CA ALA A 162 -5.37 -5.70 -5.57
C ALA A 162 -6.59 -5.29 -6.41
N HIS A 163 -6.83 -3.97 -6.53
CA HIS A 163 -7.91 -3.44 -7.38
C HIS A 163 -7.71 -3.77 -8.86
N ALA A 164 -6.50 -3.60 -9.39
CA ALA A 164 -6.15 -3.93 -10.77
C ALA A 164 -6.34 -5.42 -11.09
N MET A 165 -6.10 -6.30 -10.11
CA MET A 165 -6.35 -7.75 -10.22
C MET A 165 -7.83 -8.12 -10.06
N GLY A 166 -8.74 -7.16 -9.85
CA GLY A 166 -10.17 -7.38 -9.69
C GLY A 166 -10.62 -7.70 -8.26
N PHE A 167 -9.71 -7.70 -7.28
CA PHE A 167 -10.05 -7.88 -5.87
C PHE A 167 -10.59 -6.60 -5.24
N GLY A 168 -11.40 -6.77 -4.20
CA GLY A 168 -11.65 -5.73 -3.23
C GLY A 168 -10.56 -5.70 -2.18
N ALA A 169 -10.20 -4.48 -1.77
CA ALA A 169 -9.29 -4.30 -0.64
C ALA A 169 -9.78 -3.19 0.28
N GLY A 170 -9.43 -3.30 1.56
CA GLY A 170 -9.78 -2.29 2.54
C GLY A 170 -8.87 -2.31 3.77
N LEU A 171 -8.62 -1.11 4.28
CA LEU A 171 -7.89 -0.92 5.52
C LEU A 171 -8.86 -0.89 6.69
N THR A 172 -8.51 -1.58 7.75
CA THR A 172 -9.17 -1.45 9.05
C THR A 172 -8.15 -1.15 10.12
N SER A 173 -8.46 -0.20 10.96
CA SER A 173 -7.64 0.21 12.09
C SER A 173 -8.55 0.43 13.31
N GLY A 174 -7.95 0.65 14.45
CA GLY A 174 -8.64 0.95 15.68
C GLY A 174 -7.72 0.83 16.88
N GLN A 175 -8.25 1.05 18.07
CA GLN A 175 -7.45 1.07 19.30
C GLN A 175 -6.70 -0.25 19.57
N ALA A 176 -7.25 -1.39 19.12
CA ALA A 176 -6.60 -2.68 19.25
C ALA A 176 -5.22 -2.73 18.61
N MET A 177 -4.99 -1.96 17.51
CA MET A 177 -3.68 -1.91 16.84
C MET A 177 -2.56 -1.38 17.75
N ARG A 178 -2.91 -0.53 18.73
CA ARG A 178 -1.96 0.07 19.69
C ARG A 178 -1.88 -0.68 21.01
N SER A 179 -2.64 -1.78 21.16
CA SER A 179 -2.66 -2.53 22.41
C SER A 179 -1.36 -3.32 22.61
N LYS A 180 -0.97 -3.49 23.88
CA LYS A 180 0.15 -4.38 24.25
C LYS A 180 -0.07 -5.79 23.70
N ARG A 181 -1.32 -6.28 23.71
CA ARG A 181 -1.71 -7.59 23.18
C ARG A 181 -1.41 -7.75 21.69
N MET A 182 -1.64 -6.69 20.89
CA MET A 182 -1.29 -6.69 19.45
C MET A 182 0.23 -6.69 19.26
N HIS A 183 0.94 -5.92 20.07
CA HIS A 183 2.38 -5.87 20.06
C HIS A 183 2.98 -7.27 20.33
N GLU A 184 2.50 -7.95 21.36
CA GLU A 184 2.91 -9.30 21.74
C GLU A 184 2.54 -10.34 20.66
N LEU A 185 1.30 -10.29 20.14
CA LEU A 185 0.85 -11.21 19.09
C LEU A 185 1.70 -11.13 17.83
N CYS A 186 2.05 -9.92 17.42
CA CYS A 186 2.80 -9.64 16.20
C CYS A 186 4.32 -9.74 16.40
N GLY A 187 4.81 -9.95 17.62
CA GLY A 187 6.23 -9.98 17.94
C GLY A 187 6.92 -8.67 17.50
N LEU A 188 6.30 -7.53 17.84
CA LEU A 188 6.82 -6.23 17.43
C LEU A 188 8.06 -5.86 18.26
N ALA A 189 9.07 -5.31 17.60
CA ALA A 189 10.18 -4.66 18.29
C ALA A 189 9.74 -3.31 18.89
N HIS A 190 10.56 -2.73 19.77
CA HIS A 190 10.24 -1.49 20.49
C HIS A 190 9.79 -0.33 19.58
N GLU A 191 10.40 -0.22 18.40
CA GLU A 191 10.13 0.85 17.43
C GLU A 191 9.29 0.37 16.23
N GLU A 192 8.61 -0.76 16.36
CA GLU A 192 7.65 -1.24 15.40
C GLU A 192 6.22 -0.97 15.87
N PHE A 193 5.37 -0.58 14.92
CA PHE A 193 3.99 -0.19 15.19
C PHE A 193 3.04 -0.90 14.25
N ALA A 194 2.09 -1.66 14.77
CA ALA A 194 0.96 -2.13 13.98
C ALA A 194 0.07 -0.94 13.62
N VAL A 195 -0.02 -0.63 12.32
CA VAL A 195 -0.72 0.56 11.83
C VAL A 195 -2.16 0.25 11.47
N CYS A 196 -2.37 -0.80 10.69
CA CYS A 196 -3.70 -1.23 10.26
C CYS A 196 -3.68 -2.70 9.83
N CYS A 197 -4.87 -3.28 9.70
CA CYS A 197 -5.04 -4.50 8.94
C CYS A 197 -5.34 -4.17 7.49
N VAL A 198 -4.68 -4.86 6.56
CA VAL A 198 -4.98 -4.88 5.13
C VAL A 198 -5.80 -6.12 4.84
N ASN A 199 -6.98 -5.94 4.29
CA ASN A 199 -7.94 -6.99 3.99
C ASN A 199 -8.13 -7.07 2.48
N VAL A 200 -7.97 -8.26 1.87
CA VAL A 200 -8.13 -8.47 0.43
C VAL A 200 -8.97 -9.72 0.18
N GLY A 201 -9.83 -9.66 -0.82
CA GLY A 201 -10.67 -10.78 -1.24
C GLY A 201 -11.58 -10.42 -2.41
N THR A 202 -12.37 -11.37 -2.84
CA THR A 202 -13.39 -11.15 -3.88
C THR A 202 -14.54 -10.33 -3.32
N VAL A 203 -15.06 -9.38 -4.09
CA VAL A 203 -16.16 -8.51 -3.66
C VAL A 203 -17.51 -9.23 -3.90
N ASN A 204 -18.16 -9.63 -2.84
CA ASN A 204 -19.47 -10.28 -2.91
C ASN A 204 -20.58 -9.33 -3.42
N ARG A 205 -20.55 -8.05 -3.01
CA ARG A 205 -21.58 -7.06 -3.37
C ARG A 205 -20.94 -5.71 -3.65
N ARG A 206 -20.92 -5.31 -4.91
CA ARG A 206 -20.48 -3.95 -5.27
C ARG A 206 -21.55 -2.95 -4.82
N ARG A 207 -21.12 -1.91 -4.10
CA ARG A 207 -21.94 -0.75 -3.79
C ARG A 207 -21.47 0.38 -4.72
N ARG A 208 -22.36 0.93 -5.52
CA ARG A 208 -22.11 2.24 -6.16
C ARG A 208 -22.28 3.32 -5.09
N ALA A 209 -21.22 3.64 -4.39
CA ALA A 209 -21.16 4.87 -3.59
C ALA A 209 -20.18 5.80 -4.29
N ALA A 210 -20.69 6.71 -5.08
CA ALA A 210 -19.91 7.84 -5.55
C ALA A 210 -19.53 8.68 -4.32
N ARG A 211 -18.28 8.53 -3.85
CA ARG A 211 -17.75 9.37 -2.78
C ARG A 211 -17.22 10.65 -3.43
N SER A 212 -17.82 11.80 -3.10
CA SER A 212 -17.27 13.10 -3.48
C SER A 212 -15.81 13.19 -3.00
N ARG A 213 -14.94 13.61 -3.88
CA ARG A 213 -13.53 13.91 -3.55
C ARG A 213 -13.38 15.42 -3.43
N PRO A 214 -12.54 15.91 -2.50
CA PRO A 214 -12.28 17.34 -2.39
C PRO A 214 -11.60 17.85 -3.66
N GLY A 215 -11.94 19.06 -4.08
CA GLY A 215 -11.18 19.76 -5.11
C GLY A 215 -9.83 20.26 -4.60
N ALA A 216 -8.92 20.57 -5.49
CA ALA A 216 -7.55 21.00 -5.16
C ALA A 216 -7.50 22.15 -4.15
N ALA A 217 -8.42 23.11 -4.24
CA ALA A 217 -8.49 24.25 -3.32
C ALA A 217 -8.68 23.87 -1.83
N ALA A 218 -9.11 22.63 -1.54
CA ALA A 218 -9.28 22.16 -0.17
C ALA A 218 -7.98 21.72 0.50
N PHE A 219 -6.90 21.50 -0.26
CA PHE A 219 -5.63 20.95 0.27
C PHE A 219 -4.38 21.52 -0.41
N VAL A 220 -4.53 22.48 -1.35
CA VAL A 220 -3.41 23.18 -1.99
C VAL A 220 -3.46 24.64 -1.57
N SER A 221 -2.31 25.18 -1.16
CA SER A 221 -2.13 26.60 -0.88
C SER A 221 -0.80 27.08 -1.47
N GLU A 222 -0.70 28.35 -1.77
CA GLU A 222 0.54 29.00 -2.17
C GLU A 222 1.30 29.51 -0.95
N LEU A 223 2.62 29.53 -1.02
CA LEU A 223 3.45 30.13 0.02
C LEU A 223 3.11 31.62 0.19
N GLY A 224 2.79 32.02 1.41
CA GLY A 224 2.36 33.40 1.73
C GLY A 224 0.86 33.65 1.64
N ALA A 225 0.07 32.73 1.10
CA ALA A 225 -1.39 32.81 1.19
C ALA A 225 -1.89 32.28 2.56
N MET A 226 -3.03 32.84 3.02
CA MET A 226 -3.69 32.26 4.21
C MET A 226 -4.08 30.81 3.93
N PRO A 227 -3.77 29.86 4.85
CA PRO A 227 -4.21 28.48 4.67
C PRO A 227 -5.75 28.41 4.60
N PRO A 228 -6.32 27.50 3.80
CA PRO A 228 -7.75 27.28 3.81
C PRO A 228 -8.19 26.88 5.23
N ALA A 229 -9.28 27.46 5.70
CA ALA A 229 -9.83 27.10 7.00
C ALA A 229 -10.14 25.60 7.00
N LEU A 230 -9.51 24.84 7.89
CA LEU A 230 -9.87 23.45 8.11
C LEU A 230 -11.29 23.42 8.63
N SER A 231 -12.25 23.01 7.79
CA SER A 231 -13.61 22.71 8.25
C SER A 231 -13.53 21.53 9.21
N ALA A 232 -14.00 21.76 10.42
CA ALA A 232 -14.08 20.77 11.50
C ALA A 232 -15.03 19.61 11.13
#